data_a8c01e469a8aa979e13ec73328bca672
#
_entry.id   a8c01e469a8aa979e13ec73328bca672
#
_cell.length_a   1.000
_cell.length_b   1.000
_cell.length_c   1.000
_cell.angle_alpha   90.00
_cell.angle_beta   90.00
_cell.angle_gamma   90.00
#
_symmetry.space_group_name_H-M   'P 1'
#
loop_
_entity.id
_entity.type
_entity.pdbx_description
1 polymer ?
#
loop_
_entity_poly.entity_id
_entity_poly.type
_entity_poly.pdbx_seq_one_letter_code
_entity_poly.pdbx_strand_id
1 'polypeptide(L)'
;MASDKHNPAKEIQDLQFFGEFGGVNPSISDSATYTFMKAKTMLDTFEGNADGCYLYSRHTSPSNHYLSMALAKMENTEAANVAGSGMGAITPVILQLAHAGDHIVSSRTIYGGTYAFLKNWVPKFNIETTFVDITNLQKVEAAIKPNTKLIYAETLSNPLLELADVEALSKIARKHGIKLVIDNTFTPLIFTPANMGADIVIHSLTKFINGTNDTVGGVICSSNDFINELKNVNDGSSMLLGPVMDSLRSAQILKNLRTLPIRMIQHSKNAQYLAEHLEADGVKVKYPGLQSYAQHNLYKRMMNKDFGFGGMITLDLKTGEKATEFMEKLQEKNVGYLAVSLGFYKTLFNAPGKGTSSEVPEEEQAEMGLSDGLIRMSIGLDFDIADTYRKMKETLQEIGYFDQILQNQ
;
A
#
# COMPACT_ATOMS: atom_id res chain seq x y z
N MET A 1 26.12 10.06 21.21
CA MET A 1 25.94 9.14 20.07
C MET A 1 24.65 9.58 19.40
N ALA A 2 24.68 9.99 18.13
CA ALA A 2 23.44 10.25 17.38
C ALA A 2 22.65 8.94 17.34
N SER A 3 21.41 8.95 17.82
CA SER A 3 20.54 7.80 17.66
C SER A 3 20.49 7.46 16.16
N ASP A 4 20.94 6.29 15.79
CA ASP A 4 20.91 5.82 14.40
C ASP A 4 19.44 5.87 13.94
N LYS A 5 19.12 6.87 13.12
CA LYS A 5 17.74 7.08 12.68
C LYS A 5 17.38 5.90 11.79
N HIS A 6 16.26 5.24 12.05
CA HIS A 6 15.76 4.12 11.26
C HIS A 6 15.79 4.46 9.76
N ASN A 7 16.47 3.61 8.98
CA ASN A 7 16.52 3.70 7.52
C ASN A 7 16.03 2.37 6.94
N PRO A 8 14.81 2.33 6.36
CA PRO A 8 14.19 1.08 5.92
C PRO A 8 14.99 0.32 4.86
N ALA A 9 15.76 1.02 4.01
CA ALA A 9 16.61 0.37 3.02
C ALA A 9 17.84 -0.30 3.67
N LYS A 10 18.45 0.35 4.66
CA LYS A 10 19.55 -0.22 5.44
C LYS A 10 19.08 -1.45 6.21
N GLU A 11 17.91 -1.38 6.85
CA GLU A 11 17.34 -2.51 7.58
C GLU A 11 17.13 -3.75 6.70
N ILE A 12 16.68 -3.56 5.45
CA ILE A 12 16.56 -4.64 4.47
C ILE A 12 17.94 -5.20 4.09
N GLN A 13 18.93 -4.32 3.88
CA GLN A 13 20.27 -4.69 3.43
C GLN A 13 21.08 -5.40 4.52
N ASP A 14 20.97 -4.93 5.76
CA ASP A 14 21.73 -5.46 6.89
C ASP A 14 21.18 -6.82 7.39
N LEU A 15 19.98 -7.19 6.97
CA LEU A 15 19.36 -8.45 7.34
C LEU A 15 20.02 -9.60 6.58
N GLN A 16 20.79 -10.43 7.30
CA GLN A 16 21.48 -11.58 6.74
C GLN A 16 20.73 -12.87 7.07
N PHE A 17 20.47 -13.65 6.05
CA PHE A 17 19.93 -15.00 6.18
C PHE A 17 20.97 -16.00 5.68
N PHE A 18 21.13 -17.09 6.42
CA PHE A 18 22.00 -18.18 6.02
C PHE A 18 21.13 -19.36 5.56
N GLY A 19 21.29 -19.73 4.31
CA GLY A 19 20.63 -20.91 3.73
C GLY A 19 21.28 -22.20 4.23
N GLU A 20 20.59 -23.31 3.99
CA GLU A 20 21.12 -24.63 4.24
C GLU A 20 22.44 -24.82 3.49
N PHE A 21 23.40 -25.50 4.09
CA PHE A 21 24.76 -25.70 3.55
C PHE A 21 25.54 -24.41 3.26
N GLY A 22 25.24 -23.32 3.95
CA GLY A 22 25.94 -22.04 3.79
C GLY A 22 25.49 -21.20 2.58
N GLY A 23 24.33 -21.49 2.02
CA GLY A 23 23.77 -20.69 0.94
C GLY A 23 23.52 -19.24 1.38
N VAL A 24 23.83 -18.26 0.50
CA VAL A 24 23.58 -16.82 0.76
C VAL A 24 22.09 -16.41 0.65
N ASN A 25 21.25 -17.32 0.19
CA ASN A 25 19.80 -17.17 0.25
C ASN A 25 19.22 -18.19 1.23
N PRO A 26 18.17 -17.84 1.97
CA PRO A 26 17.47 -18.81 2.79
C PRO A 26 16.87 -19.91 1.92
N SER A 27 16.83 -21.12 2.45
CA SER A 27 16.21 -22.27 1.78
C SER A 27 14.71 -22.06 1.66
N ILE A 28 14.11 -22.55 0.58
CA ILE A 28 12.66 -22.53 0.39
C ILE A 28 12.08 -23.79 1.04
N SER A 29 11.29 -23.61 2.08
CA SER A 29 10.59 -24.71 2.75
C SER A 29 9.17 -24.83 2.20
N ASP A 30 8.99 -25.72 1.23
CA ASP A 30 7.70 -26.02 0.61
C ASP A 30 7.08 -27.27 1.24
N SER A 31 6.68 -27.14 2.52
CA SER A 31 6.05 -28.20 3.30
C SER A 31 4.78 -27.73 3.97
N ALA A 32 3.69 -28.47 3.86
CA ALA A 32 2.43 -28.15 4.53
C ALA A 32 2.46 -28.48 6.03
N THR A 33 3.26 -29.47 6.45
CA THR A 33 3.35 -29.93 7.83
C THR A 33 4.80 -30.25 8.19
N TYR A 34 5.08 -30.30 9.48
CA TYR A 34 6.43 -30.50 10.02
C TYR A 34 6.43 -31.62 11.05
N THR A 35 7.55 -32.34 11.17
CA THR A 35 7.70 -33.47 12.10
C THR A 35 8.52 -33.06 13.33
N PHE A 36 8.34 -33.74 14.42
CA PHE A 36 9.02 -33.52 15.68
C PHE A 36 9.69 -34.79 16.16
N MET A 37 10.93 -34.68 16.67
CA MET A 37 11.63 -35.82 17.27
C MET A 37 11.11 -36.21 18.66
N LYS A 38 10.38 -35.30 19.31
CA LYS A 38 9.76 -35.51 20.64
C LYS A 38 8.37 -34.93 20.67
N ALA A 39 7.43 -35.69 21.23
CA ALA A 39 6.05 -35.21 21.40
C ALA A 39 5.96 -33.92 22.26
N LYS A 40 6.83 -33.79 23.26
CA LYS A 40 6.93 -32.57 24.08
C LYS A 40 7.23 -31.34 23.23
N THR A 41 8.16 -31.40 22.29
CA THR A 41 8.50 -30.26 21.41
C THR A 41 7.30 -29.84 20.57
N MET A 42 6.48 -30.80 20.11
CA MET A 42 5.24 -30.48 19.39
C MET A 42 4.25 -29.71 20.28
N LEU A 43 4.07 -30.13 21.54
CA LEU A 43 3.21 -29.42 22.51
C LEU A 43 3.73 -28.02 22.81
N ASP A 44 5.03 -27.90 23.11
CA ASP A 44 5.69 -26.60 23.35
C ASP A 44 5.52 -25.65 22.13
N THR A 45 5.55 -26.20 20.90
CA THR A 45 5.33 -25.42 19.69
C THR A 45 3.88 -24.91 19.57
N PHE A 46 2.88 -25.73 19.95
CA PHE A 46 1.48 -25.28 20.01
C PHE A 46 1.26 -24.16 21.01
N GLU A 47 2.00 -24.18 22.13
CA GLU A 47 1.94 -23.18 23.18
C GLU A 47 2.80 -21.93 22.89
N GLY A 48 3.54 -21.90 21.76
CA GLY A 48 4.45 -20.81 21.42
C GLY A 48 5.76 -20.77 22.21
N ASN A 49 6.10 -21.86 22.89
CA ASN A 49 7.27 -22.00 23.78
C ASN A 49 8.50 -22.63 23.08
N ALA A 50 8.45 -22.91 21.77
CA ALA A 50 9.53 -23.54 21.02
C ALA A 50 9.96 -22.69 19.82
N ASP A 51 11.09 -22.01 19.94
CA ASP A 51 11.67 -21.21 18.86
C ASP A 51 12.17 -22.07 17.71
N GLY A 52 12.04 -21.56 16.47
CA GLY A 52 12.52 -22.21 15.26
C GLY A 52 11.77 -23.48 14.87
N CYS A 53 10.66 -23.79 15.53
CA CYS A 53 9.78 -24.92 15.24
C CYS A 53 8.52 -24.47 14.50
N TYR A 54 8.02 -25.31 13.60
CA TYR A 54 6.84 -25.06 12.80
C TYR A 54 5.86 -26.22 12.95
N LEU A 55 4.56 -25.94 12.89
CA LEU A 55 3.49 -26.93 12.99
C LEU A 55 2.88 -27.23 11.64
N TYR A 56 2.39 -26.19 11.00
CA TYR A 56 1.60 -26.26 9.79
C TYR A 56 1.68 -24.96 9.02
N SER A 57 1.80 -25.01 7.69
CA SER A 57 2.08 -23.82 6.88
C SER A 57 0.93 -22.80 6.84
N ARG A 58 -0.32 -23.19 7.18
CA ARG A 58 -1.39 -22.21 7.38
C ARG A 58 -1.10 -21.25 8.54
N HIS A 59 -0.40 -21.71 9.57
CA HIS A 59 0.04 -20.89 10.67
C HIS A 59 1.25 -20.04 10.28
N THR A 60 2.31 -20.68 9.79
CA THR A 60 3.51 -20.05 9.20
C THR A 60 4.43 -21.11 8.61
N SER A 61 5.32 -20.71 7.70
CA SER A 61 6.41 -21.54 7.18
C SER A 61 7.74 -20.79 7.34
N PRO A 62 8.90 -21.48 7.27
CA PRO A 62 10.21 -20.82 7.29
C PRO A 62 10.33 -19.72 6.23
N SER A 63 9.87 -19.96 5.02
CA SER A 63 9.90 -18.96 3.92
C SER A 63 9.05 -17.73 4.24
N ASN A 64 7.87 -17.92 4.83
CA ASN A 64 7.00 -16.82 5.27
C ASN A 64 7.65 -16.05 6.44
N HIS A 65 8.32 -16.75 7.33
CA HIS A 65 9.04 -16.15 8.46
C HIS A 65 10.14 -15.20 7.98
N TYR A 66 11.00 -15.62 7.03
CA TYR A 66 12.05 -14.76 6.47
C TYR A 66 11.49 -13.49 5.83
N LEU A 67 10.43 -13.60 5.05
CA LEU A 67 9.78 -12.44 4.45
C LEU A 67 9.15 -11.52 5.50
N SER A 68 8.46 -12.11 6.49
CA SER A 68 7.87 -11.35 7.61
C SER A 68 8.92 -10.57 8.39
N MET A 69 10.06 -11.18 8.71
CA MET A 69 11.17 -10.51 9.40
C MET A 69 11.70 -9.31 8.60
N ALA A 70 11.89 -9.46 7.28
CA ALA A 70 12.37 -8.38 6.43
C ALA A 70 11.38 -7.21 6.37
N LEU A 71 10.07 -7.49 6.28
CA LEU A 71 9.03 -6.47 6.22
C LEU A 71 8.80 -5.78 7.57
N ALA A 72 8.88 -6.51 8.69
CA ALA A 72 8.84 -5.94 10.03
C ALA A 72 10.00 -4.95 10.24
N LYS A 73 11.22 -5.33 9.83
CA LYS A 73 12.38 -4.43 9.88
C LYS A 73 12.23 -3.21 8.98
N MET A 74 11.70 -3.39 7.78
CA MET A 74 11.41 -2.29 6.85
C MET A 74 10.48 -1.24 7.48
N GLU A 75 9.41 -1.68 8.15
CA GLU A 75 8.42 -0.81 8.79
C GLU A 75 8.77 -0.41 10.23
N ASN A 76 9.90 -0.88 10.77
CA ASN A 76 10.29 -0.65 12.16
C ASN A 76 9.24 -1.12 13.17
N THR A 77 8.67 -2.31 12.93
CA THR A 77 7.74 -2.98 13.83
C THR A 77 8.38 -4.20 14.48
N GLU A 78 7.79 -4.69 15.56
CA GLU A 78 8.31 -5.86 16.29
C GLU A 78 8.13 -7.15 15.48
N ALA A 79 7.01 -7.26 14.76
CA ALA A 79 6.66 -8.45 14.00
C ALA A 79 5.86 -8.11 12.73
N ALA A 80 5.74 -9.12 11.87
CA ALA A 80 4.83 -9.07 10.72
C ALA A 80 4.21 -10.44 10.43
N ASN A 81 3.08 -10.43 9.73
CA ASN A 81 2.42 -11.62 9.22
C ASN A 81 2.11 -11.46 7.73
N VAL A 82 2.66 -12.31 6.88
CA VAL A 82 2.41 -12.29 5.43
C VAL A 82 1.11 -13.02 5.10
N ALA A 83 0.42 -12.54 4.08
CA ALA A 83 -0.87 -13.05 3.61
C ALA A 83 -0.89 -13.23 2.08
N GLY A 84 -1.74 -14.07 1.58
CA GLY A 84 -1.88 -14.39 0.15
C GLY A 84 -2.35 -13.24 -0.74
N SER A 85 -2.78 -12.12 -0.16
CA SER A 85 -3.17 -10.90 -0.90
C SER A 85 -3.20 -9.67 0.01
N GLY A 86 -3.24 -8.47 -0.57
CA GLY A 86 -3.47 -7.24 0.18
C GLY A 86 -4.79 -7.28 0.95
N MET A 87 -5.89 -7.71 0.32
CA MET A 87 -7.16 -7.91 1.02
C MET A 87 -7.06 -8.98 2.10
N GLY A 88 -6.28 -10.03 1.89
CA GLY A 88 -5.98 -11.05 2.90
C GLY A 88 -5.18 -10.53 4.09
N ALA A 89 -4.55 -9.36 3.98
CA ALA A 89 -3.96 -8.62 5.09
C ALA A 89 -4.97 -7.66 5.74
N ILE A 90 -5.77 -6.94 4.95
CA ILE A 90 -6.72 -5.94 5.43
C ILE A 90 -7.87 -6.58 6.22
N THR A 91 -8.53 -7.60 5.65
CA THR A 91 -9.75 -8.16 6.22
C THR A 91 -9.55 -8.79 7.61
N PRO A 92 -8.47 -9.58 7.86
CA PRO A 92 -8.24 -10.12 9.20
C PRO A 92 -7.95 -9.05 10.24
N VAL A 93 -7.23 -7.98 9.89
CA VAL A 93 -6.98 -6.86 10.81
C VAL A 93 -8.28 -6.21 11.26
N ILE A 94 -9.16 -5.91 10.31
CA ILE A 94 -10.44 -5.27 10.61
C ILE A 94 -11.32 -6.18 11.48
N LEU A 95 -11.42 -7.48 11.13
CA LEU A 95 -12.24 -8.45 11.87
C LEU A 95 -11.63 -8.87 13.22
N GLN A 96 -10.32 -8.69 13.44
CA GLN A 96 -9.69 -8.88 14.75
C GLN A 96 -9.95 -7.71 15.68
N LEU A 97 -10.01 -6.49 15.15
CA LEU A 97 -10.17 -5.28 15.93
C LEU A 97 -11.63 -4.91 16.21
N ALA A 98 -12.55 -5.23 15.30
CA ALA A 98 -13.96 -4.82 15.37
C ALA A 98 -14.88 -6.04 15.37
N HIS A 99 -15.82 -6.05 16.30
CA HIS A 99 -16.81 -7.09 16.52
C HIS A 99 -18.23 -6.55 16.33
N ALA A 100 -19.24 -7.43 16.46
CA ALA A 100 -20.62 -7.01 16.34
C ALA A 100 -21.00 -5.90 17.33
N GLY A 101 -21.51 -4.80 16.80
CA GLY A 101 -21.85 -3.59 17.56
C GLY A 101 -20.74 -2.54 17.61
N ASP A 102 -19.57 -2.82 17.06
CA ASP A 102 -18.46 -1.87 17.00
C ASP A 102 -18.54 -0.93 15.78
N HIS A 103 -17.72 0.12 15.82
CA HIS A 103 -17.67 1.16 14.81
C HIS A 103 -16.23 1.39 14.29
N ILE A 104 -16.13 1.75 13.01
CA ILE A 104 -14.89 2.06 12.30
C ILE A 104 -15.00 3.48 11.74
N VAL A 105 -13.95 4.28 11.89
CA VAL A 105 -13.75 5.51 11.10
C VAL A 105 -12.79 5.20 9.97
N SER A 106 -13.20 5.45 8.72
CA SER A 106 -12.36 5.21 7.54
C SER A 106 -12.21 6.47 6.70
N SER A 107 -11.04 6.63 6.08
CA SER A 107 -10.93 7.57 4.97
C SER A 107 -11.95 7.23 3.88
N ARG A 108 -12.58 8.27 3.28
CA ARG A 108 -13.50 8.09 2.14
C ARG A 108 -12.75 7.75 0.85
N THR A 109 -11.51 8.24 0.73
CA THR A 109 -10.64 7.98 -0.43
C THR A 109 -9.68 6.85 -0.08
N ILE A 110 -10.04 5.63 -0.42
CA ILE A 110 -9.27 4.38 -0.22
C ILE A 110 -9.44 3.46 -1.42
N TYR A 111 -8.62 2.42 -1.48
CA TYR A 111 -8.74 1.37 -2.49
C TYR A 111 -10.17 0.80 -2.55
N GLY A 112 -10.74 0.69 -3.77
CA GLY A 112 -12.13 0.28 -3.97
C GLY A 112 -12.49 -1.06 -3.31
N GLY A 113 -11.59 -2.05 -3.32
CA GLY A 113 -11.81 -3.32 -2.63
C GLY A 113 -11.97 -3.16 -1.11
N THR A 114 -11.20 -2.26 -0.49
CA THR A 114 -11.35 -1.94 0.94
C THR A 114 -12.63 -1.17 1.19
N TYR A 115 -12.95 -0.21 0.32
CA TYR A 115 -14.22 0.53 0.40
C TYR A 115 -15.41 -0.44 0.33
N ALA A 116 -15.43 -1.34 -0.67
CA ALA A 116 -16.50 -2.33 -0.82
C ALA A 116 -16.61 -3.26 0.40
N PHE A 117 -15.48 -3.67 0.98
CA PHE A 117 -15.47 -4.48 2.19
C PHE A 117 -16.08 -3.73 3.37
N LEU A 118 -15.66 -2.48 3.62
CA LEU A 118 -16.16 -1.66 4.72
C LEU A 118 -17.63 -1.22 4.51
N LYS A 119 -18.04 -0.94 3.27
CA LYS A 119 -19.41 -0.46 2.95
C LYS A 119 -20.43 -1.61 2.90
N ASN A 120 -20.04 -2.74 2.31
CA ASN A 120 -21.02 -3.78 1.94
C ASN A 120 -20.86 -5.09 2.74
N TRP A 121 -19.65 -5.40 3.26
CA TRP A 121 -19.39 -6.67 3.94
C TRP A 121 -19.44 -6.56 5.45
N VAL A 122 -18.74 -5.64 6.07
CA VAL A 122 -18.68 -5.52 7.53
C VAL A 122 -20.05 -5.19 8.16
N PRO A 123 -21.01 -4.49 7.50
CA PRO A 123 -22.35 -4.34 8.03
C PRO A 123 -23.11 -5.67 8.21
N LYS A 124 -22.78 -6.72 7.44
CA LYS A 124 -23.36 -8.07 7.60
C LYS A 124 -22.97 -8.72 8.94
N PHE A 125 -21.90 -8.23 9.57
CA PHE A 125 -21.45 -8.64 10.90
C PHE A 125 -21.86 -7.64 12.00
N ASN A 126 -22.79 -6.73 11.69
CA ASN A 126 -23.23 -5.66 12.58
C ASN A 126 -22.08 -4.75 13.03
N ILE A 127 -21.16 -4.42 12.12
CA ILE A 127 -20.10 -3.46 12.32
C ILE A 127 -20.43 -2.24 11.46
N GLU A 128 -20.39 -1.05 12.05
CA GLU A 128 -20.69 0.21 11.35
C GLU A 128 -19.41 0.90 10.90
N THR A 129 -19.44 1.54 9.73
CA THR A 129 -18.32 2.37 9.24
C THR A 129 -18.80 3.78 8.89
N THR A 130 -18.09 4.80 9.39
CA THR A 130 -18.24 6.19 8.98
C THR A 130 -17.05 6.58 8.08
N PHE A 131 -17.34 6.97 6.84
CA PHE A 131 -16.35 7.47 5.90
C PHE A 131 -16.18 8.98 6.05
N VAL A 132 -14.94 9.44 6.14
CA VAL A 132 -14.61 10.85 6.36
C VAL A 132 -13.51 11.33 5.41
N ASP A 133 -13.45 12.64 5.21
CA ASP A 133 -12.30 13.28 4.62
C ASP A 133 -11.13 13.22 5.61
N ILE A 134 -10.17 12.35 5.36
CA ILE A 134 -9.04 12.08 6.26
C ILE A 134 -8.10 13.28 6.39
N THR A 135 -8.12 14.22 5.44
CA THR A 135 -7.31 15.44 5.49
C THR A 135 -7.88 16.47 6.47
N ASN A 136 -9.15 16.31 6.86
CA ASN A 136 -9.82 17.14 7.83
C ASN A 136 -9.88 16.46 9.20
N LEU A 137 -8.87 16.72 10.03
CA LEU A 137 -8.71 16.10 11.36
C LEU A 137 -9.90 16.37 12.29
N GLN A 138 -10.58 17.52 12.15
CA GLN A 138 -11.76 17.86 12.96
C GLN A 138 -12.94 16.94 12.59
N LYS A 139 -13.15 16.67 11.29
CA LYS A 139 -14.17 15.71 10.84
C LYS A 139 -13.84 14.29 11.29
N VAL A 140 -12.56 13.90 11.26
CA VAL A 140 -12.11 12.59 11.75
C VAL A 140 -12.46 12.44 13.23
N GLU A 141 -12.09 13.41 14.06
CA GLU A 141 -12.34 13.33 15.49
C GLU A 141 -13.83 13.37 15.82
N ALA A 142 -14.63 14.19 15.13
CA ALA A 142 -16.08 14.26 15.28
C ALA A 142 -16.83 12.98 14.88
N ALA A 143 -16.24 12.15 14.01
CA ALA A 143 -16.81 10.87 13.62
C ALA A 143 -16.60 9.73 14.63
N ILE A 144 -15.73 9.94 15.63
CA ILE A 144 -15.45 8.93 16.66
C ILE A 144 -16.64 8.80 17.60
N LYS A 145 -17.13 7.57 17.75
CA LYS A 145 -18.23 7.17 18.66
C LYS A 145 -17.66 6.39 19.85
N PRO A 146 -18.42 6.21 20.94
CA PRO A 146 -17.96 5.44 22.11
C PRO A 146 -17.57 3.99 21.80
N ASN A 147 -18.15 3.42 20.74
CA ASN A 147 -17.88 2.05 20.25
C ASN A 147 -16.91 2.00 19.08
N THR A 148 -16.24 3.11 18.73
CA THR A 148 -15.19 3.10 17.68
C THR A 148 -14.00 2.29 18.17
N LYS A 149 -13.46 1.45 17.29
CA LYS A 149 -12.28 0.60 17.56
C LYS A 149 -11.03 1.02 16.81
N LEU A 150 -11.20 1.52 15.60
CA LEU A 150 -10.07 1.90 14.76
C LEU A 150 -10.38 3.08 13.84
N ILE A 151 -9.29 3.74 13.43
CA ILE A 151 -9.24 4.61 12.25
C ILE A 151 -8.47 3.86 11.18
N TYR A 152 -9.03 3.78 9.96
CA TYR A 152 -8.38 3.20 8.78
C TYR A 152 -8.10 4.28 7.75
N ALA A 153 -6.86 4.36 7.25
CA ALA A 153 -6.48 5.26 6.17
C ALA A 153 -5.36 4.67 5.31
N GLU A 154 -5.20 5.21 4.11
CA GLU A 154 -4.01 5.03 3.30
C GLU A 154 -3.05 6.20 3.53
N THR A 155 -1.73 5.94 3.57
CA THR A 155 -0.75 7.03 3.71
C THR A 155 -0.91 8.06 2.60
N LEU A 156 -0.96 7.59 1.35
CA LEU A 156 -1.29 8.36 0.15
C LEU A 156 -2.46 7.67 -0.55
N SER A 157 -3.59 8.35 -0.63
CA SER A 157 -4.85 7.74 -1.03
C SER A 157 -4.91 7.37 -2.52
N ASN A 158 -5.60 6.29 -2.82
CA ASN A 158 -5.95 5.85 -4.16
C ASN A 158 -7.42 6.22 -4.46
N PRO A 159 -7.72 6.98 -5.53
CA PRO A 159 -6.78 7.43 -6.57
C PRO A 159 -6.35 8.90 -6.43
N LEU A 160 -6.86 9.64 -5.47
CA LEU A 160 -6.78 11.11 -5.44
C LEU A 160 -5.46 11.65 -4.91
N LEU A 161 -4.54 10.78 -4.47
CA LEU A 161 -3.25 11.17 -3.89
C LEU A 161 -3.42 12.20 -2.75
N GLU A 162 -4.41 12.01 -1.88
CA GLU A 162 -4.58 12.77 -0.64
C GLU A 162 -3.68 12.17 0.43
N LEU A 163 -2.93 13.00 1.14
CA LEU A 163 -1.98 12.56 2.16
C LEU A 163 -2.66 12.56 3.54
N ALA A 164 -2.62 11.44 4.23
CA ALA A 164 -3.02 11.35 5.63
C ALA A 164 -1.90 11.89 6.54
N ASP A 165 -2.21 12.82 7.46
CA ASP A 165 -1.28 13.23 8.51
C ASP A 165 -1.25 12.15 9.61
N VAL A 166 -0.41 11.13 9.40
CA VAL A 166 -0.34 9.94 10.27
C VAL A 166 0.01 10.32 11.70
N GLU A 167 0.89 11.30 11.92
CA GLU A 167 1.25 11.76 13.28
C GLU A 167 0.06 12.40 14.00
N ALA A 168 -0.72 13.20 13.27
CA ALA A 168 -1.91 13.82 13.85
C ALA A 168 -3.02 12.80 14.10
N LEU A 169 -3.26 11.88 13.16
CA LEU A 169 -4.21 10.77 13.32
C LEU A 169 -3.84 9.86 14.50
N SER A 170 -2.54 9.57 14.68
CA SER A 170 -2.06 8.80 15.83
C SER A 170 -2.36 9.47 17.17
N LYS A 171 -2.22 10.79 17.26
CA LYS A 171 -2.57 11.55 18.47
C LYS A 171 -4.07 11.46 18.77
N ILE A 172 -4.92 11.57 17.74
CA ILE A 172 -6.37 11.40 17.86
C ILE A 172 -6.70 9.98 18.33
N ALA A 173 -6.15 8.96 17.65
CA ALA A 173 -6.39 7.56 18.00
C ALA A 173 -6.03 7.26 19.47
N ARG A 174 -4.85 7.69 19.91
CA ARG A 174 -4.39 7.52 21.31
C ARG A 174 -5.29 8.25 22.33
N LYS A 175 -5.73 9.46 22.00
CA LYS A 175 -6.65 10.25 22.87
C LYS A 175 -7.95 9.50 23.15
N HIS A 176 -8.43 8.77 22.16
CA HIS A 176 -9.69 8.01 22.24
C HIS A 176 -9.49 6.52 22.57
N GLY A 177 -8.25 6.04 22.75
CA GLY A 177 -7.94 4.65 23.07
C GLY A 177 -8.28 3.66 21.94
N ILE A 178 -8.23 4.11 20.69
CA ILE A 178 -8.53 3.32 19.47
C ILE A 178 -7.27 3.07 18.64
N LYS A 179 -7.32 2.10 17.73
CA LYS A 179 -6.18 1.73 16.90
C LYS A 179 -6.09 2.56 15.62
N LEU A 180 -4.88 2.91 15.20
CA LEU A 180 -4.61 3.51 13.90
C LEU A 180 -4.04 2.44 12.94
N VAL A 181 -4.77 2.13 11.88
CA VAL A 181 -4.39 1.21 10.81
C VAL A 181 -4.08 2.00 9.55
N ILE A 182 -2.87 1.86 9.04
CA ILE A 182 -2.40 2.58 7.85
C ILE A 182 -2.00 1.60 6.76
N ASP A 183 -2.63 1.69 5.60
CA ASP A 183 -2.18 1.04 4.38
C ASP A 183 -1.11 1.91 3.69
N ASN A 184 0.13 1.42 3.64
CA ASN A 184 1.28 2.13 3.08
C ASN A 184 1.69 1.60 1.70
N THR A 185 0.76 1.00 0.96
CA THR A 185 1.03 0.34 -0.33
C THR A 185 1.61 1.28 -1.39
N PHE A 186 1.19 2.54 -1.44
CA PHE A 186 1.65 3.52 -2.46
C PHE A 186 3.05 4.06 -2.18
N THR A 187 3.48 4.01 -0.92
CA THR A 187 4.66 4.74 -0.46
C THR A 187 5.62 3.90 0.40
N PRO A 188 5.89 2.62 0.02
CA PRO A 188 6.87 1.82 0.76
C PRO A 188 8.23 2.51 0.76
N LEU A 189 8.97 2.44 1.87
CA LEU A 189 10.24 3.13 2.14
C LEU A 189 10.13 4.66 2.25
N ILE A 190 9.23 5.31 1.51
CA ILE A 190 9.04 6.77 1.54
C ILE A 190 8.48 7.20 2.89
N PHE A 191 7.50 6.48 3.39
CA PHE A 191 7.01 6.65 4.75
C PHE A 191 7.24 5.39 5.57
N THR A 192 7.41 5.59 6.87
CA THR A 192 7.43 4.52 7.89
C THR A 192 6.33 4.86 8.91
N PRO A 193 5.06 4.51 8.64
CA PRO A 193 3.93 4.89 9.48
C PRO A 193 4.05 4.46 10.94
N ALA A 194 4.72 3.33 11.22
CA ALA A 194 4.99 2.89 12.59
C ALA A 194 5.79 3.93 13.38
N ASN A 195 6.79 4.58 12.77
CA ASN A 195 7.57 5.66 13.39
C ASN A 195 6.73 6.93 13.64
N MET A 196 5.60 7.07 12.96
CA MET A 196 4.65 8.17 13.11
C MET A 196 3.53 7.84 14.09
N GLY A 197 3.54 6.62 14.64
CA GLY A 197 2.64 6.16 15.67
C GLY A 197 1.42 5.38 15.17
N ALA A 198 1.43 4.89 13.94
CA ALA A 198 0.47 3.87 13.49
C ALA A 198 0.67 2.59 14.31
N ASP A 199 -0.44 1.98 14.77
CA ASP A 199 -0.40 0.71 15.50
C ASP A 199 -0.18 -0.47 14.56
N ILE A 200 -0.75 -0.38 13.37
CA ILE A 200 -0.72 -1.44 12.36
C ILE A 200 -0.44 -0.82 10.99
N VAL A 201 0.54 -1.37 10.29
CA VAL A 201 0.88 -0.99 8.91
C VAL A 201 0.60 -2.16 7.98
N ILE A 202 -0.09 -1.88 6.88
CA ILE A 202 -0.45 -2.88 5.87
C ILE A 202 0.21 -2.52 4.54
N HIS A 203 0.61 -3.52 3.77
CA HIS A 203 0.98 -3.38 2.37
C HIS A 203 0.35 -4.47 1.51
N SER A 204 -0.07 -4.11 0.32
CA SER A 204 -0.18 -5.06 -0.78
C SER A 204 1.23 -5.32 -1.34
N LEU A 205 1.77 -6.50 -1.07
CA LEU A 205 3.07 -6.93 -1.60
C LEU A 205 3.07 -7.05 -3.13
N THR A 206 1.89 -7.21 -3.72
CA THR A 206 1.62 -7.28 -5.17
C THR A 206 2.21 -6.09 -5.93
N LYS A 207 2.35 -4.92 -5.27
CA LYS A 207 2.63 -3.62 -5.87
C LYS A 207 4.13 -3.34 -5.91
N PHE A 208 4.58 -2.16 -5.48
CA PHE A 208 6.00 -1.76 -5.50
C PHE A 208 6.93 -2.77 -4.84
N ILE A 209 6.52 -3.41 -3.75
CA ILE A 209 7.40 -4.33 -3.00
C ILE A 209 7.82 -5.50 -3.89
N ASN A 210 6.88 -6.18 -4.54
CA ASN A 210 7.21 -7.23 -5.51
C ASN A 210 7.75 -6.65 -6.83
N GLY A 211 7.07 -5.66 -7.41
CA GLY A 211 7.54 -4.88 -8.59
C GLY A 211 7.45 -5.60 -9.93
N THR A 212 7.03 -6.84 -9.99
CA THR A 212 7.02 -7.68 -11.20
C THR A 212 5.62 -8.07 -11.69
N ASN A 213 4.56 -7.71 -10.95
CA ASN A 213 3.15 -7.98 -11.28
C ASN A 213 2.81 -9.47 -11.56
N ASP A 214 3.61 -10.38 -11.04
CA ASP A 214 3.49 -11.84 -11.25
C ASP A 214 3.04 -12.60 -9.99
N THR A 215 2.88 -11.89 -8.88
CA THR A 215 2.55 -12.48 -7.58
C THR A 215 1.63 -11.55 -6.80
N VAL A 216 0.59 -12.13 -6.22
CA VAL A 216 -0.31 -11.46 -5.29
C VAL A 216 0.14 -11.76 -3.85
N GLY A 217 0.16 -10.74 -3.00
CA GLY A 217 0.54 -10.89 -1.61
C GLY A 217 0.15 -9.69 -0.75
N GLY A 218 0.16 -9.88 0.56
CA GLY A 218 -0.06 -8.83 1.55
C GLY A 218 0.80 -9.04 2.79
N VAL A 219 0.92 -8.02 3.61
CA VAL A 219 1.58 -8.09 4.91
C VAL A 219 0.90 -7.18 5.93
N ILE A 220 0.90 -7.62 7.17
CA ILE A 220 0.49 -6.89 8.37
C ILE A 220 1.74 -6.72 9.22
N CYS A 221 2.16 -5.50 9.52
CA CYS A 221 3.29 -5.16 10.37
C CYS A 221 2.77 -4.50 11.65
N SER A 222 3.15 -5.00 12.84
CA SER A 222 2.65 -4.49 14.11
C SER A 222 3.52 -4.97 15.30
N SER A 223 2.98 -4.85 16.53
CA SER A 223 3.57 -5.43 17.74
C SER A 223 3.54 -6.96 17.69
N ASN A 224 4.44 -7.59 18.45
CA ASN A 224 4.42 -9.04 18.64
C ASN A 224 3.07 -9.54 19.17
N ASP A 225 2.51 -8.82 20.15
CA ASP A 225 1.23 -9.21 20.76
C ASP A 225 0.12 -9.27 19.73
N PHE A 226 -0.06 -8.22 18.93
CA PHE A 226 -1.12 -8.21 17.89
C PHE A 226 -0.91 -9.25 16.80
N ILE A 227 0.33 -9.48 16.35
CA ILE A 227 0.62 -10.53 15.37
C ILE A 227 0.35 -11.94 15.96
N ASN A 228 0.63 -12.14 17.24
CA ASN A 228 0.31 -13.40 17.92
C ASN A 228 -1.22 -13.59 18.08
N GLU A 229 -1.96 -12.53 18.42
CA GLU A 229 -3.43 -12.56 18.43
C GLU A 229 -3.99 -12.98 17.07
N LEU A 230 -3.54 -12.36 15.97
CA LEU A 230 -3.97 -12.71 14.61
C LEU A 230 -3.72 -14.19 14.26
N LYS A 231 -2.70 -14.80 14.83
CA LYS A 231 -2.24 -16.18 14.57
C LYS A 231 -2.73 -17.18 15.60
N ASN A 232 -3.49 -16.74 16.60
CA ASN A 232 -4.04 -17.64 17.61
C ASN A 232 -4.93 -18.73 16.99
N VAL A 233 -4.73 -19.96 17.40
CA VAL A 233 -5.44 -21.13 16.82
C VAL A 233 -6.92 -21.18 17.16
N ASN A 234 -7.36 -20.47 18.22
CA ASN A 234 -8.74 -20.50 18.70
C ASN A 234 -9.60 -19.34 18.16
N ASP A 235 -9.01 -18.15 18.04
CA ASP A 235 -9.74 -16.90 17.75
C ASP A 235 -8.99 -15.93 16.82
N GLY A 236 -7.79 -16.27 16.36
CA GLY A 236 -7.01 -15.44 15.47
C GLY A 236 -7.57 -15.37 14.06
N SER A 237 -7.95 -14.19 13.61
CA SER A 237 -8.61 -13.99 12.32
C SER A 237 -7.75 -14.42 11.12
N SER A 238 -6.43 -14.19 11.15
CA SER A 238 -5.53 -14.70 10.10
C SER A 238 -5.44 -16.22 10.09
N MET A 239 -5.43 -16.85 11.26
CA MET A 239 -5.36 -18.29 11.38
C MET A 239 -6.65 -18.97 10.90
N LEU A 240 -7.81 -18.43 11.29
CA LEU A 240 -9.12 -19.05 11.04
C LEU A 240 -9.66 -18.74 9.64
N LEU A 241 -9.45 -17.52 9.12
CA LEU A 241 -9.85 -17.16 7.75
C LEU A 241 -8.88 -17.69 6.70
N GLY A 242 -7.63 -17.98 7.07
CA GLY A 242 -6.63 -18.67 6.26
C GLY A 242 -6.13 -17.96 5.01
N PRO A 243 -5.84 -16.64 5.01
CA PRO A 243 -5.27 -15.96 3.86
C PRO A 243 -3.76 -16.27 3.72
N VAL A 244 -3.44 -17.53 3.49
CA VAL A 244 -2.07 -18.06 3.56
C VAL A 244 -1.24 -17.62 2.37
N MET A 245 0.00 -17.16 2.65
CA MET A 245 1.03 -16.93 1.63
C MET A 245 1.76 -18.24 1.32
N ASP A 246 1.91 -18.54 0.06
CA ASP A 246 2.70 -19.65 -0.46
C ASP A 246 4.20 -19.44 -0.24
N SER A 247 4.94 -20.52 0.12
CA SER A 247 6.38 -20.47 0.42
C SER A 247 7.23 -20.01 -0.78
N LEU A 248 6.88 -20.45 -2.00
CA LEU A 248 7.59 -20.05 -3.22
C LEU A 248 7.39 -18.56 -3.50
N ARG A 249 6.16 -18.07 -3.30
CA ARG A 249 5.82 -16.65 -3.47
C ARG A 249 6.52 -15.78 -2.42
N SER A 250 6.58 -16.23 -1.18
CA SER A 250 7.36 -15.53 -0.14
C SER A 250 8.83 -15.40 -0.51
N ALA A 251 9.45 -16.47 -0.99
CA ALA A 251 10.85 -16.45 -1.42
C ALA A 251 11.08 -15.53 -2.63
N GLN A 252 10.14 -15.50 -3.58
CA GLN A 252 10.17 -14.62 -4.75
C GLN A 252 10.08 -13.15 -4.33
N ILE A 253 9.11 -12.80 -3.49
CA ILE A 253 8.93 -11.44 -2.99
C ILE A 253 10.16 -10.99 -2.17
N LEU A 254 10.72 -11.87 -1.34
CA LEU A 254 11.94 -11.56 -0.58
C LEU A 254 13.13 -11.21 -1.48
N LYS A 255 13.29 -11.89 -2.63
CA LYS A 255 14.31 -11.53 -3.63
C LYS A 255 14.06 -10.15 -4.22
N ASN A 256 12.82 -9.85 -4.58
CA ASN A 256 12.42 -8.59 -5.21
C ASN A 256 12.49 -7.41 -4.22
N LEU A 257 12.21 -7.65 -2.94
CA LEU A 257 12.34 -6.66 -1.86
C LEU A 257 13.75 -6.06 -1.79
N ARG A 258 14.80 -6.83 -2.07
CA ARG A 258 16.19 -6.37 -2.02
C ARG A 258 16.52 -5.27 -3.02
N THR A 259 15.75 -5.17 -4.11
CA THR A 259 15.91 -4.11 -5.13
C THR A 259 14.91 -2.98 -4.94
N LEU A 260 13.99 -3.08 -3.99
CA LEU A 260 12.96 -2.07 -3.77
C LEU A 260 13.54 -0.65 -3.60
N PRO A 261 14.63 -0.42 -2.83
CA PRO A 261 15.19 0.92 -2.66
C PRO A 261 15.59 1.58 -3.98
N ILE A 262 16.29 0.84 -4.85
CA ILE A 262 16.74 1.36 -6.16
C ILE A 262 15.52 1.64 -7.06
N ARG A 263 14.54 0.75 -7.05
CA ARG A 263 13.31 0.90 -7.85
C ARG A 263 12.49 2.11 -7.39
N MET A 264 12.31 2.31 -6.09
CA MET A 264 11.56 3.45 -5.56
C MET A 264 12.21 4.79 -5.91
N ILE A 265 13.54 4.88 -5.84
CA ILE A 265 14.28 6.08 -6.26
C ILE A 265 14.04 6.35 -7.74
N GLN A 266 14.12 5.32 -8.60
CA GLN A 266 13.94 5.51 -10.04
C GLN A 266 12.49 5.83 -10.40
N HIS A 267 11.50 5.17 -9.80
CA HIS A 267 10.08 5.52 -9.95
C HIS A 267 9.83 7.00 -9.59
N SER A 268 10.38 7.44 -8.44
CA SER A 268 10.23 8.83 -7.99
C SER A 268 10.89 9.83 -8.93
N LYS A 269 12.11 9.55 -9.43
CA LYS A 269 12.79 10.42 -10.38
C LYS A 269 12.01 10.57 -11.69
N ASN A 270 11.51 9.46 -12.22
CA ASN A 270 10.75 9.47 -13.45
C ASN A 270 9.41 10.19 -13.28
N ALA A 271 8.70 9.95 -12.18
CA ALA A 271 7.45 10.63 -11.88
C ALA A 271 7.64 12.14 -11.68
N GLN A 272 8.69 12.57 -10.99
CA GLN A 272 9.03 13.97 -10.82
C GLN A 272 9.27 14.65 -12.15
N TYR A 273 10.11 14.04 -13.01
CA TYR A 273 10.41 14.57 -14.33
C TYR A 273 9.14 14.77 -15.17
N LEU A 274 8.30 13.75 -15.26
CA LEU A 274 7.05 13.83 -16.04
C LEU A 274 6.10 14.88 -15.46
N ALA A 275 5.91 14.90 -14.14
CA ALA A 275 4.98 15.81 -13.49
C ALA A 275 5.40 17.28 -13.70
N GLU A 276 6.67 17.62 -13.53
CA GLU A 276 7.19 18.98 -13.74
C GLU A 276 7.02 19.47 -15.18
N HIS A 277 7.35 18.61 -16.15
CA HIS A 277 7.27 18.99 -17.56
C HIS A 277 5.82 19.09 -18.06
N LEU A 278 4.96 18.18 -17.63
CA LEU A 278 3.54 18.22 -17.99
C LEU A 278 2.83 19.43 -17.33
N GLU A 279 3.15 19.75 -16.08
CA GLU A 279 2.63 20.95 -15.40
C GLU A 279 3.09 22.22 -16.11
N ALA A 280 4.37 22.30 -16.51
CA ALA A 280 4.91 23.42 -17.28
C ALA A 280 4.23 23.60 -18.65
N ASP A 281 3.75 22.52 -19.26
CA ASP A 281 2.94 22.55 -20.49
C ASP A 281 1.47 22.92 -20.24
N GLY A 282 1.06 23.17 -18.99
CA GLY A 282 -0.31 23.52 -18.62
C GLY A 282 -1.27 22.34 -18.47
N VAL A 283 -0.73 21.11 -18.35
CA VAL A 283 -1.54 19.93 -18.03
C VAL A 283 -1.89 19.94 -16.55
N LYS A 284 -3.15 19.64 -16.22
CA LYS A 284 -3.57 19.51 -14.82
C LYS A 284 -3.01 18.21 -14.22
N VAL A 285 -1.89 18.33 -13.53
CA VAL A 285 -1.17 17.22 -12.90
C VAL A 285 -1.30 17.32 -11.39
N LYS A 286 -1.49 16.19 -10.72
CA LYS A 286 -1.37 16.08 -9.27
C LYS A 286 -0.24 15.09 -8.93
N TYR A 287 0.77 15.58 -8.24
CA TYR A 287 1.93 14.80 -7.80
C TYR A 287 2.52 15.42 -6.53
N PRO A 288 2.82 14.63 -5.48
CA PRO A 288 3.30 15.17 -4.21
C PRO A 288 4.61 15.97 -4.30
N GLY A 289 5.43 15.72 -5.32
CA GLY A 289 6.69 16.43 -5.57
C GLY A 289 6.54 17.82 -6.18
N LEU A 290 5.38 18.18 -6.73
CA LEU A 290 5.12 19.51 -7.29
C LEU A 290 4.87 20.54 -6.17
N GLN A 291 5.35 21.76 -6.36
CA GLN A 291 5.08 22.88 -5.44
C GLN A 291 3.59 23.28 -5.42
N SER A 292 2.87 23.02 -6.50
CA SER A 292 1.42 23.23 -6.63
C SER A 292 0.59 22.21 -5.85
N TYR A 293 1.18 21.08 -5.42
CA TYR A 293 0.47 20.10 -4.62
C TYR A 293 0.17 20.65 -3.23
N ALA A 294 -1.12 20.73 -2.89
CA ALA A 294 -1.59 21.41 -1.66
C ALA A 294 -0.94 20.89 -0.36
N GLN A 295 -0.58 19.60 -0.31
CA GLN A 295 0.02 18.98 0.86
C GLN A 295 1.55 18.75 0.70
N HIS A 296 2.23 19.43 -0.24
CA HIS A 296 3.66 19.29 -0.51
C HIS A 296 4.53 19.44 0.74
N ASN A 297 4.28 20.45 1.55
CA ASN A 297 5.04 20.69 2.78
C ASN A 297 4.81 19.61 3.84
N LEU A 298 3.59 19.12 3.97
CA LEU A 298 3.26 17.99 4.85
C LEU A 298 4.01 16.72 4.40
N TYR A 299 3.96 16.42 3.11
CA TYR A 299 4.67 15.28 2.52
C TYR A 299 6.17 15.34 2.83
N LYS A 300 6.82 16.49 2.55
CA LYS A 300 8.26 16.70 2.83
C LYS A 300 8.63 16.56 4.30
N ARG A 301 7.73 16.93 5.21
CA ARG A 301 7.95 16.79 6.65
C ARG A 301 7.96 15.33 7.07
N MET A 302 7.06 14.52 6.52
CA MET A 302 6.83 13.14 6.92
C MET A 302 7.77 12.14 6.23
N MET A 303 8.24 12.44 5.00
CA MET A 303 8.94 11.47 4.16
C MET A 303 10.37 11.15 4.59
N ASN A 304 10.83 9.96 4.26
CA ASN A 304 12.24 9.59 4.19
C ASN A 304 12.81 10.18 2.89
N LYS A 305 13.64 11.21 3.00
CA LYS A 305 14.05 12.05 1.88
C LYS A 305 14.81 11.32 0.76
N ASP A 306 15.42 10.19 1.08
CA ASP A 306 16.28 9.44 0.15
C ASP A 306 15.51 8.79 -1.01
N PHE A 307 14.17 8.63 -0.88
CA PHE A 307 13.35 7.89 -1.85
C PHE A 307 12.49 8.78 -2.74
N GLY A 308 12.52 10.11 -2.53
CA GLY A 308 11.71 11.07 -3.31
C GLY A 308 10.22 11.00 -2.99
N PHE A 309 9.39 11.41 -3.96
CA PHE A 309 7.94 11.62 -3.74
C PHE A 309 7.06 10.46 -4.26
N GLY A 310 7.65 9.34 -4.67
CA GLY A 310 6.94 8.17 -5.17
C GLY A 310 6.67 8.18 -6.66
N GLY A 311 6.12 7.05 -7.14
CA GLY A 311 5.93 6.80 -8.56
C GLY A 311 4.49 7.01 -9.07
N MET A 312 3.60 7.64 -8.27
CA MET A 312 2.19 7.81 -8.63
C MET A 312 1.91 9.25 -9.04
N ILE A 313 1.33 9.46 -10.23
CA ILE A 313 0.80 10.76 -10.69
C ILE A 313 -0.65 10.61 -11.11
N THR A 314 -1.41 11.69 -11.07
CA THR A 314 -2.71 11.75 -11.73
C THR A 314 -2.77 12.92 -12.69
N LEU A 315 -3.44 12.70 -13.82
CA LEU A 315 -3.73 13.72 -14.83
C LEU A 315 -5.24 13.88 -14.93
N ASP A 316 -5.71 15.11 -15.12
CA ASP A 316 -7.12 15.35 -15.40
C ASP A 316 -7.27 15.97 -16.80
N LEU A 317 -7.78 15.17 -17.74
CA LEU A 317 -8.00 15.57 -19.13
C LEU A 317 -9.42 16.09 -19.37
N LYS A 318 -10.15 16.44 -18.31
CA LYS A 318 -11.51 17.04 -18.28
C LYS A 318 -12.62 16.07 -18.67
N THR A 319 -12.46 15.23 -19.70
CA THR A 319 -13.51 14.31 -20.18
C THR A 319 -13.01 12.87 -20.25
N GLY A 320 -13.93 11.93 -20.01
CA GLY A 320 -13.63 10.49 -20.10
C GLY A 320 -13.26 10.04 -21.53
N GLU A 321 -13.77 10.71 -22.56
CA GLU A 321 -13.43 10.45 -23.95
C GLU A 321 -11.94 10.74 -24.22
N LYS A 322 -11.47 11.94 -23.84
CA LYS A 322 -10.06 12.31 -23.97
C LYS A 322 -9.13 11.44 -23.11
N ALA A 323 -9.55 11.09 -21.91
CA ALA A 323 -8.80 10.20 -21.05
C ALA A 323 -8.64 8.81 -21.70
N THR A 324 -9.70 8.28 -22.30
CA THR A 324 -9.69 6.98 -22.98
C THR A 324 -8.77 7.04 -24.20
N GLU A 325 -8.97 8.01 -25.09
CA GLU A 325 -8.15 8.17 -26.31
C GLU A 325 -6.67 8.35 -25.98
N PHE A 326 -6.36 9.17 -24.96
CA PHE A 326 -4.99 9.37 -24.50
C PHE A 326 -4.33 8.05 -24.05
N MET A 327 -5.02 7.28 -23.20
CA MET A 327 -4.48 6.02 -22.68
C MET A 327 -4.26 4.98 -23.81
N GLU A 328 -5.19 4.86 -24.76
CA GLU A 328 -5.08 3.95 -25.89
C GLU A 328 -3.86 4.32 -26.77
N LYS A 329 -3.72 5.59 -27.13
CA LYS A 329 -2.56 6.09 -27.91
C LYS A 329 -1.23 5.92 -27.17
N LEU A 330 -1.19 6.11 -25.85
CA LEU A 330 0.02 5.85 -25.06
C LEU A 330 0.43 4.38 -25.10
N GLN A 331 -0.54 3.46 -25.08
CA GLN A 331 -0.24 2.03 -25.21
C GLN A 331 0.26 1.68 -26.60
N GLU A 332 -0.33 2.23 -27.68
CA GLU A 332 0.14 2.07 -29.06
C GLU A 332 1.59 2.58 -29.24
N LYS A 333 1.94 3.70 -28.58
CA LYS A 333 3.30 4.27 -28.59
C LYS A 333 4.27 3.57 -27.62
N ASN A 334 3.88 2.45 -27.01
CA ASN A 334 4.70 1.69 -26.04
C ASN A 334 5.14 2.50 -24.81
N VAL A 335 4.39 3.52 -24.39
CA VAL A 335 4.65 4.25 -23.16
C VAL A 335 4.34 3.39 -21.94
N GLY A 336 3.25 2.62 -21.96
CA GLY A 336 2.82 1.79 -20.86
C GLY A 336 1.70 0.84 -21.23
N TYR A 337 1.06 0.28 -20.21
CA TYR A 337 -0.10 -0.61 -20.35
C TYR A 337 -1.36 0.01 -19.76
N LEU A 338 -2.46 -0.10 -20.48
CA LEU A 338 -3.80 0.14 -19.94
C LEU A 338 -4.14 -1.04 -19.01
N ALA A 339 -3.86 -0.88 -17.73
CA ALA A 339 -4.00 -1.96 -16.75
C ALA A 339 -4.28 -1.43 -15.35
N VAL A 340 -5.00 -2.22 -14.57
CA VAL A 340 -5.07 -2.04 -13.12
C VAL A 340 -3.75 -2.49 -12.49
N SER A 341 -3.45 -2.07 -11.26
CA SER A 341 -2.20 -2.31 -10.54
C SER A 341 -1.25 -1.11 -10.59
N LEU A 342 -0.07 -1.26 -10.00
CA LEU A 342 0.96 -0.22 -9.89
C LEU A 342 2.30 -0.83 -9.46
N GLY A 343 3.38 -0.04 -9.51
CA GLY A 343 4.69 -0.44 -9.05
C GLY A 343 5.46 -1.38 -9.98
N PHE A 344 5.01 -1.50 -11.23
CA PHE A 344 5.65 -2.33 -12.25
C PHE A 344 6.79 -1.58 -12.95
N TYR A 345 7.71 -2.30 -13.55
CA TYR A 345 8.84 -1.69 -14.26
C TYR A 345 8.42 -0.83 -15.46
N LYS A 346 7.29 -1.17 -16.10
CA LYS A 346 6.65 -0.40 -17.18
C LYS A 346 5.52 0.45 -16.62
N THR A 347 5.31 1.64 -17.15
CA THR A 347 4.22 2.51 -16.73
C THR A 347 2.86 1.83 -16.90
N LEU A 348 2.01 1.91 -15.87
CA LEU A 348 0.63 1.44 -15.90
C LEU A 348 -0.31 2.62 -15.72
N PHE A 349 -1.41 2.64 -16.47
CA PHE A 349 -2.41 3.71 -16.37
C PHE A 349 -3.83 3.18 -16.51
N ASN A 350 -4.75 3.85 -15.83
CA ASN A 350 -6.19 3.59 -15.93
C ASN A 350 -7.02 4.81 -15.52
N ALA A 351 -8.29 4.82 -15.91
CA ALA A 351 -9.30 5.77 -15.41
C ALA A 351 -9.95 5.18 -14.15
N PRO A 352 -9.70 5.76 -12.96
CA PRO A 352 -10.13 5.14 -11.70
C PRO A 352 -11.65 5.06 -11.54
N GLY A 353 -12.40 6.08 -11.93
CA GLY A 353 -13.85 6.12 -11.77
C GLY A 353 -14.59 4.97 -12.46
N LYS A 354 -14.09 4.53 -13.63
CA LYS A 354 -14.63 3.39 -14.38
C LYS A 354 -13.86 2.08 -14.12
N GLY A 355 -12.88 2.10 -13.23
CA GLY A 355 -11.97 0.98 -12.95
C GLY A 355 -11.82 0.70 -11.45
N THR A 356 -10.71 1.12 -10.87
CA THR A 356 -10.32 0.77 -9.48
C THR A 356 -11.13 1.46 -8.38
N SER A 357 -12.06 2.33 -8.71
CA SER A 357 -12.99 3.01 -7.79
C SER A 357 -14.44 2.91 -8.28
N SER A 358 -14.75 1.94 -9.15
CA SER A 358 -16.11 1.70 -9.66
C SER A 358 -17.07 1.22 -8.57
N GLU A 359 -16.55 0.78 -7.42
CA GLU A 359 -17.32 0.39 -6.24
C GLU A 359 -17.89 1.60 -5.48
N VAL A 360 -17.35 2.81 -5.71
CA VAL A 360 -17.83 4.07 -5.13
C VAL A 360 -18.99 4.60 -5.98
N PRO A 361 -20.15 4.93 -5.39
CA PRO A 361 -21.27 5.53 -6.12
C PRO A 361 -20.89 6.82 -6.85
N GLU A 362 -21.46 7.09 -8.03
CA GLU A 362 -21.13 8.26 -8.85
C GLU A 362 -21.29 9.59 -8.10
N GLU A 363 -22.33 9.71 -7.25
CA GLU A 363 -22.56 10.90 -6.42
C GLU A 363 -21.40 11.12 -5.43
N GLU A 364 -20.95 10.04 -4.78
CA GLU A 364 -19.80 10.08 -3.85
C GLU A 364 -18.48 10.34 -4.61
N GLN A 365 -18.33 9.83 -5.86
CA GLN A 365 -17.18 10.12 -6.71
C GLN A 365 -17.09 11.62 -7.03
N ALA A 366 -18.22 12.24 -7.37
CA ALA A 366 -18.30 13.68 -7.66
C ALA A 366 -17.93 14.53 -6.43
N GLU A 367 -18.46 14.17 -5.25
CA GLU A 367 -18.11 14.84 -3.98
C GLU A 367 -16.63 14.73 -3.61
N MET A 368 -15.97 13.63 -3.98
CA MET A 368 -14.55 13.42 -3.78
C MET A 368 -13.67 14.15 -4.83
N GLY A 369 -14.28 14.68 -5.91
CA GLY A 369 -13.55 15.33 -7.01
C GLY A 369 -12.92 14.34 -8.00
N LEU A 370 -13.47 13.14 -8.11
CA LEU A 370 -13.14 12.17 -9.17
C LEU A 370 -13.82 12.65 -10.47
N SER A 371 -13.05 13.27 -11.36
CA SER A 371 -13.56 13.65 -12.68
C SER A 371 -13.53 12.46 -13.64
N ASP A 372 -14.41 12.45 -14.64
CA ASP A 372 -14.42 11.45 -15.72
C ASP A 372 -13.11 11.46 -16.53
N GLY A 373 -12.43 12.60 -16.58
CA GLY A 373 -11.17 12.78 -17.27
C GLY A 373 -9.94 12.40 -16.43
N LEU A 374 -10.12 11.92 -15.20
CA LEU A 374 -9.02 11.56 -14.31
C LEU A 374 -8.33 10.26 -14.77
N ILE A 375 -7.02 10.35 -14.97
CA ILE A 375 -6.14 9.21 -15.24
C ILE A 375 -5.18 9.06 -14.07
N ARG A 376 -5.09 7.87 -13.50
CA ARG A 376 -4.06 7.50 -12.54
C ARG A 376 -2.95 6.76 -13.27
N MET A 377 -1.70 7.19 -13.08
CA MET A 377 -0.52 6.59 -13.67
C MET A 377 0.45 6.14 -12.58
N SER A 378 0.91 4.90 -12.67
CA SER A 378 2.07 4.38 -11.95
C SER A 378 3.26 4.41 -12.90
N ILE A 379 4.15 5.35 -12.68
CA ILE A 379 5.28 5.59 -13.58
C ILE A 379 6.32 4.48 -13.43
N GLY A 380 6.76 3.94 -14.56
CA GLY A 380 7.72 2.86 -14.64
C GLY A 380 9.17 3.26 -14.40
N LEU A 381 10.07 2.30 -14.61
CA LEU A 381 11.53 2.46 -14.47
C LEU A 381 12.18 2.87 -15.81
N ASP A 382 11.44 3.61 -16.64
CA ASP A 382 11.90 4.00 -17.98
C ASP A 382 13.29 4.63 -17.91
N PHE A 383 14.18 4.11 -18.73
CA PHE A 383 15.57 4.58 -18.81
C PHE A 383 15.66 5.93 -19.53
N ASP A 384 14.84 6.12 -20.56
CA ASP A 384 14.71 7.38 -21.31
C ASP A 384 13.35 8.02 -21.04
N ILE A 385 13.25 8.65 -19.88
CA ILE A 385 12.01 9.32 -19.45
C ILE A 385 11.69 10.56 -20.31
N ALA A 386 12.70 11.16 -20.96
CA ALA A 386 12.50 12.29 -21.87
C ALA A 386 11.76 11.84 -23.15
N ASP A 387 12.05 10.66 -23.67
CA ASP A 387 11.28 10.09 -24.80
C ASP A 387 9.84 9.78 -24.37
N THR A 388 9.65 9.24 -23.19
CA THR A 388 8.32 9.02 -22.61
C THR A 388 7.51 10.33 -22.52
N TYR A 389 8.13 11.40 -21.99
CA TYR A 389 7.49 12.73 -21.95
C TYR A 389 7.16 13.24 -23.34
N ARG A 390 8.08 13.16 -24.30
CA ARG A 390 7.85 13.58 -25.69
C ARG A 390 6.62 12.88 -26.29
N LYS A 391 6.51 11.55 -26.14
CA LYS A 391 5.36 10.76 -26.60
C LYS A 391 4.05 11.18 -25.92
N MET A 392 4.10 11.45 -24.62
CA MET A 392 2.93 11.95 -23.88
C MET A 392 2.48 13.32 -24.40
N LYS A 393 3.41 14.24 -24.62
CA LYS A 393 3.12 15.59 -25.14
C LYS A 393 2.56 15.54 -26.57
N GLU A 394 3.15 14.76 -27.45
CA GLU A 394 2.63 14.52 -28.81
C GLU A 394 1.21 13.95 -28.76
N THR A 395 0.94 13.01 -27.87
CA THR A 395 -0.39 12.42 -27.72
C THR A 395 -1.40 13.45 -27.21
N LEU A 396 -1.03 14.32 -26.27
CA LEU A 396 -1.88 15.43 -25.81
C LEU A 396 -2.22 16.42 -26.94
N GLN A 397 -1.26 16.67 -27.85
CA GLN A 397 -1.50 17.50 -29.04
C GLN A 397 -2.46 16.80 -30.01
N GLU A 398 -2.23 15.51 -30.30
CA GLU A 398 -3.07 14.73 -31.22
C GLU A 398 -4.54 14.66 -30.79
N ILE A 399 -4.82 14.58 -29.48
CA ILE A 399 -6.20 14.59 -28.96
C ILE A 399 -6.77 16.00 -28.76
N GLY A 400 -6.07 17.06 -29.21
CA GLY A 400 -6.52 18.44 -29.12
C GLY A 400 -6.68 18.95 -27.68
N TYR A 401 -5.85 18.46 -26.74
CA TYR A 401 -5.93 18.90 -25.34
C TYR A 401 -5.60 20.37 -25.17
N PHE A 402 -4.55 20.86 -25.86
CA PHE A 402 -4.05 22.23 -25.76
C PHE A 402 -4.96 23.25 -26.47
N ASP A 403 -5.69 22.87 -27.52
CA ASP A 403 -6.61 23.77 -28.23
C ASP A 403 -7.74 24.26 -27.33
N GLN A 404 -8.17 23.45 -26.37
CA GLN A 404 -9.19 23.81 -25.39
C GLN A 404 -8.69 24.72 -24.26
N ILE A 405 -7.38 24.74 -23.99
CA ILE A 405 -6.78 25.66 -23.01
C ILE A 405 -6.82 27.08 -23.54
N LEU A 406 -6.55 27.26 -24.86
CA LEU A 406 -6.56 28.55 -25.52
C LEU A 406 -7.97 29.17 -25.68
N GLN A 407 -9.02 28.34 -25.74
CA GLN A 407 -10.41 28.79 -25.84
C GLN A 407 -11.02 29.22 -24.50
N ASN A 408 -10.42 28.88 -23.38
CA ASN A 408 -10.89 29.15 -22.02
C ASN A 408 -10.06 30.23 -21.27
N GLN A 409 -9.11 30.87 -21.97
CA GLN A 409 -8.39 32.09 -21.55
C GLN A 409 -8.98 33.32 -22.24
#